data_5036e766bd39f6922a3bcdc0750fef64
#
_entry.id   5036e766bd39f6922a3bcdc0750fef64
#
_cell.length_a   1.000
_cell.length_b   1.000
_cell.length_c   1.000
_cell.angle_alpha   90.00
_cell.angle_beta   90.00
_cell.angle_gamma   90.00
#
_symmetry.space_group_name_H-M   'P 1'
#
loop_
_entity.id
_entity.type
_entity.pdbx_description
1 polymer ?
#
loop_
_entity_poly.entity_id
_entity_poly.type
_entity_poly.pdbx_seq_one_letter_code
_entity_poly.pdbx_strand_id
1 'polypeptide(L)'
;LTQSYAIPLQRVTENDFSLADLSAVFIGHSIEYDIWSKTYTDIFGTYTDERGSKDENGNFVATEGHEYYDNWFIHPDASRDTLCERRLSNRLFVQAQPWDRNGVIGTIDGGVGFDIHTYSQFALGDYITGKYRRTRKTSYFAYGSIAGKIKKYVDWDANMKVYPSGYRGGDMSLGAHLALKGYLRGHALILEGRFSNEKRSPGYWQENLFSNHYVWSNSLAKENETRIEASFRVPDYALELAAWQGVVKNKIYYGPVGPGDSNVGVLQHDGNVSLTSLYARKDFRIGGLHLDNRVLLQWSTNQEVIPVPLVSAFLSYYYEFWVVRDVLRLQIGLDGRYNTKYY
;
A
#
# COMPACT_ATOMS: atom_id res chain seq x y z
N LEU A 1 13.67 16.06 8.11
CA LEU A 1 13.75 17.38 8.75
C LEU A 1 12.77 18.33 8.08
N THR A 2 11.89 18.95 8.87
CA THR A 2 10.96 19.98 8.40
C THR A 2 11.18 21.24 9.20
N GLN A 3 11.30 22.37 8.52
CA GLN A 3 11.38 23.71 9.11
C GLN A 3 10.26 24.56 8.53
N SER A 4 9.56 25.31 9.35
CA SER A 4 8.52 26.22 8.92
C SER A 4 8.57 27.53 9.69
N TYR A 5 8.18 28.61 9.03
CA TYR A 5 8.02 29.93 9.61
C TYR A 5 6.56 30.35 9.49
N ALA A 6 5.96 30.77 10.59
CA ALA A 6 4.56 31.19 10.65
C ALA A 6 4.44 32.71 10.55
N ILE A 7 3.60 33.18 9.66
CA ILE A 7 3.22 34.59 9.51
C ILE A 7 1.77 34.72 9.99
N PRO A 8 1.52 35.28 11.18
CA PRO A 8 0.15 35.47 11.67
C PRO A 8 -0.60 36.49 10.82
N LEU A 9 -1.83 36.15 10.44
CA LEU A 9 -2.71 37.04 9.68
C LEU A 9 -3.55 37.97 10.57
N GLN A 10 -3.59 37.69 11.88
CA GLN A 10 -4.26 38.52 12.89
C GLN A 10 -3.24 39.00 13.92
N ARG A 11 -3.50 40.19 14.53
CA ARG A 11 -2.71 40.65 15.66
C ARG A 11 -2.87 39.70 16.84
N VAL A 12 -1.79 39.03 17.21
CA VAL A 12 -1.72 38.18 18.40
C VAL A 12 -1.72 39.09 19.63
N THR A 13 -2.72 39.01 20.48
CA THR A 13 -2.70 39.58 21.82
C THR A 13 -1.99 38.63 22.77
N GLU A 14 -1.28 39.13 23.77
CA GLU A 14 -0.39 38.37 24.68
C GLU A 14 -1.04 37.17 25.42
N ASN A 15 -2.34 36.99 25.32
CA ASN A 15 -3.08 35.90 25.98
C ASN A 15 -3.44 34.72 25.08
N ASP A 16 -3.17 34.76 23.77
CA ASP A 16 -3.53 33.70 22.83
C ASP A 16 -2.33 32.82 22.50
N PHE A 17 -2.06 31.86 23.34
CA PHE A 17 -0.86 30.98 23.23
C PHE A 17 -1.08 29.65 22.49
N SER A 18 -2.12 29.46 21.72
CA SER A 18 -2.25 28.30 20.87
C SER A 18 -1.95 28.64 19.42
N LEU A 19 -0.73 28.40 18.96
CA LEU A 19 -0.35 28.52 17.52
C LEU A 19 -1.23 27.68 16.60
N ALA A 20 -1.96 26.71 17.13
CA ALA A 20 -2.84 25.82 16.37
C ALA A 20 -4.14 26.47 15.94
N ASP A 21 -4.59 27.55 16.61
CA ASP A 21 -5.88 28.20 16.38
C ASP A 21 -5.73 29.57 15.68
N LEU A 22 -4.51 29.98 15.38
CA LEU A 22 -4.23 31.26 14.73
C LEU A 22 -4.43 31.17 13.22
N SER A 23 -5.15 32.14 12.66
CA SER A 23 -5.10 32.43 11.22
C SER A 23 -3.66 32.79 10.83
N ALA A 24 -3.01 31.94 10.08
CA ALA A 24 -1.61 32.09 9.74
C ALA A 24 -1.28 31.53 8.36
N VAL A 25 -0.24 32.08 7.76
CA VAL A 25 0.43 31.47 6.61
C VAL A 25 1.76 30.92 7.06
N PHE A 26 2.00 29.66 6.76
CA PHE A 26 3.26 28.98 7.02
C PHE A 26 4.02 28.82 5.71
N ILE A 27 5.28 29.23 5.71
CA ILE A 27 6.22 28.95 4.63
C ILE A 27 7.24 27.97 5.19
N GLY A 28 7.43 26.86 4.53
CA GLY A 28 8.30 25.81 5.05
C GLY A 28 9.11 25.09 4.00
N HIS A 29 10.12 24.41 4.50
CA HIS A 29 11.01 23.56 3.73
C HIS A 29 11.12 22.20 4.42
N SER A 30 11.07 21.11 3.64
CA SER A 30 11.20 19.75 4.15
C SER A 30 12.21 18.96 3.33
N ILE A 31 13.09 18.27 4.04
CA ILE A 31 14.02 17.29 3.47
C ILE A 31 13.72 15.95 4.09
N GLU A 32 13.54 14.93 3.24
CA GLU A 32 13.30 13.54 3.61
C GLU A 32 14.34 12.67 2.93
N TYR A 33 14.93 11.76 3.67
CA TYR A 33 15.90 10.81 3.14
C TYR A 33 15.53 9.39 3.61
N ASP A 34 15.28 8.52 2.63
CA ASP A 34 14.90 7.14 2.86
C ASP A 34 15.92 6.19 2.23
N ILE A 35 16.13 5.07 2.89
CA ILE A 35 16.91 3.96 2.36
C ILE A 35 16.06 2.71 2.46
N TRP A 36 15.92 2.04 1.34
CA TRP A 36 15.33 0.71 1.25
C TRP A 36 16.35 -0.26 0.67
N SER A 37 16.47 -1.44 1.26
CA SER A 37 17.30 -2.51 0.74
C SER A 37 16.66 -3.87 0.91
N LYS A 38 16.86 -4.73 -0.08
CA LYS A 38 16.44 -6.13 -0.05
C LYS A 38 17.65 -6.98 -0.44
N THR A 39 17.99 -7.95 0.40
CA THR A 39 19.01 -8.94 0.11
C THR A 39 18.34 -10.30 0.06
N TYR A 40 18.57 -11.02 -1.02
CA TYR A 40 18.23 -12.42 -1.17
C TYR A 40 19.51 -13.23 -1.06
N THR A 41 19.52 -14.22 -0.17
CA THR A 41 20.66 -15.13 0.01
C THR A 41 20.14 -16.54 0.00
N ASP A 42 20.73 -17.37 -0.86
CA ASP A 42 20.42 -18.78 -0.98
C ASP A 42 21.70 -19.56 -1.30
N ILE A 43 21.82 -20.75 -0.75
CA ILE A 43 22.91 -21.70 -1.06
C ILE A 43 22.24 -22.88 -1.74
N PHE A 44 22.58 -23.11 -3.01
CA PHE A 44 22.00 -24.21 -3.78
C PHE A 44 22.61 -25.51 -3.26
N GLY A 45 21.82 -26.24 -2.49
CA GLY A 45 22.10 -27.62 -2.18
C GLY A 45 21.48 -28.51 -3.24
N THR A 46 22.10 -29.64 -3.55
CA THR A 46 21.40 -30.74 -4.19
C THR A 46 20.29 -31.17 -3.24
N TYR A 47 19.06 -30.85 -3.56
CA TYR A 47 17.92 -31.32 -2.79
C TYR A 47 17.80 -32.82 -3.04
N THR A 48 18.33 -33.62 -2.14
CA THR A 48 17.92 -35.01 -2.03
C THR A 48 16.58 -35.01 -1.32
N ASP A 49 15.48 -35.24 -2.05
CA ASP A 49 14.20 -35.48 -1.42
C ASP A 49 14.34 -36.73 -0.55
N GLU A 50 14.37 -36.57 0.77
CA GLU A 50 14.41 -37.67 1.73
C GLU A 50 13.19 -38.61 1.60
N ARG A 51 12.18 -38.21 0.83
CA ARG A 51 11.03 -39.04 0.44
C ARG A 51 11.22 -39.83 -0.86
N GLY A 52 12.47 -40.05 -1.27
CA GLY A 52 12.84 -40.77 -2.49
C GLY A 52 11.89 -41.91 -2.85
N SER A 53 11.67 -42.12 -4.14
CA SER A 53 10.89 -43.25 -4.66
C SER A 53 11.49 -44.55 -4.15
N LYS A 54 10.68 -45.51 -3.78
CA LYS A 54 11.14 -46.86 -3.44
C LYS A 54 11.38 -47.63 -4.72
N ASP A 55 12.51 -48.33 -4.81
CA ASP A 55 12.76 -49.27 -5.87
C ASP A 55 11.81 -50.50 -5.79
N GLU A 56 11.87 -51.35 -6.78
CA GLU A 56 11.04 -52.58 -6.84
C GLU A 56 11.27 -53.53 -5.63
N ASN A 57 12.34 -53.33 -4.87
CA ASN A 57 12.67 -54.08 -3.67
C ASN A 57 12.30 -53.37 -2.36
N GLY A 58 11.66 -52.16 -2.48
CA GLY A 58 11.22 -51.37 -1.33
C GLY A 58 12.34 -50.55 -0.66
N ASN A 59 13.53 -50.47 -1.24
CA ASN A 59 14.60 -49.57 -0.75
C ASN A 59 14.40 -48.16 -1.26
N PHE A 60 14.73 -47.18 -0.44
CA PHE A 60 14.74 -45.77 -0.86
C PHE A 60 15.85 -45.54 -1.86
N VAL A 61 15.53 -45.19 -3.07
CA VAL A 61 16.45 -44.68 -4.08
C VAL A 61 16.46 -43.18 -3.98
N ALA A 62 17.64 -42.60 -3.73
CA ALA A 62 17.81 -41.15 -3.80
C ALA A 62 17.43 -40.70 -5.21
N THR A 63 16.40 -39.89 -5.33
CA THR A 63 16.10 -39.20 -6.58
C THR A 63 17.23 -38.24 -6.86
N GLU A 64 17.73 -38.21 -8.09
CA GLU A 64 18.71 -37.21 -8.54
C GLU A 64 18.19 -35.83 -8.14
N GLY A 65 19.05 -35.01 -7.52
CA GLY A 65 18.67 -33.73 -6.98
C GLY A 65 18.09 -32.83 -8.06
N HIS A 66 16.88 -32.32 -7.84
CA HIS A 66 16.31 -31.29 -8.66
C HIS A 66 17.03 -29.99 -8.37
N GLU A 67 17.63 -29.39 -9.39
CA GLU A 67 18.01 -27.99 -9.31
C GLU A 67 16.73 -27.16 -9.24
N TYR A 68 16.56 -26.39 -8.17
CA TYR A 68 15.39 -25.56 -7.97
C TYR A 68 15.29 -24.42 -9.01
N TYR A 69 16.43 -24.00 -9.57
CA TYR A 69 16.52 -22.96 -10.58
C TYR A 69 17.13 -23.52 -11.87
N ASP A 70 16.48 -23.24 -12.99
CA ASP A 70 16.92 -23.70 -14.31
C ASP A 70 18.12 -22.89 -14.84
N ASN A 71 18.42 -21.74 -14.24
CA ASN A 71 19.50 -20.86 -14.70
C ASN A 71 20.11 -20.02 -13.57
N TRP A 72 21.33 -19.60 -13.79
CA TRP A 72 22.04 -18.63 -12.96
C TRP A 72 22.87 -17.69 -13.85
N PHE A 73 23.03 -16.42 -13.44
CA PHE A 73 23.73 -15.38 -14.21
C PHE A 73 24.98 -14.86 -13.49
N ILE A 74 25.10 -15.09 -12.19
CA ILE A 74 26.19 -14.57 -11.37
C ILE A 74 27.02 -15.71 -10.77
N HIS A 75 26.40 -16.63 -10.05
CA HIS A 75 27.10 -17.70 -9.34
C HIS A 75 26.30 -19.00 -9.37
N PRO A 76 26.94 -20.16 -9.71
CA PRO A 76 26.22 -21.41 -9.86
C PRO A 76 25.77 -22.04 -8.54
N ASP A 77 26.50 -21.83 -7.44
CA ASP A 77 26.29 -22.56 -6.19
C ASP A 77 25.57 -21.72 -5.11
N ALA A 78 25.46 -20.40 -5.28
CA ALA A 78 24.86 -19.54 -4.29
C ALA A 78 24.32 -18.23 -4.90
N SER A 79 23.24 -17.71 -4.34
CA SER A 79 22.74 -16.37 -4.61
C SER A 79 23.02 -15.43 -3.46
N ARG A 80 23.47 -14.22 -3.77
CA ARG A 80 23.54 -13.11 -2.84
C ARG A 80 23.23 -11.81 -3.56
N ASP A 81 21.95 -11.61 -3.83
CA ASP A 81 21.47 -10.45 -4.57
C ASP A 81 21.07 -9.33 -3.60
N THR A 82 21.59 -8.14 -3.83
CA THR A 82 21.23 -6.96 -3.03
C THR A 82 20.74 -5.84 -3.94
N LEU A 83 19.49 -5.46 -3.72
CA LEU A 83 18.86 -4.30 -4.32
C LEU A 83 18.81 -3.18 -3.29
N CYS A 84 19.24 -1.98 -3.64
CA CYS A 84 19.20 -0.85 -2.74
C CYS A 84 18.63 0.38 -3.47
N GLU A 85 17.68 1.03 -2.85
CA GLU A 85 17.13 2.31 -3.27
C GLU A 85 17.35 3.34 -2.18
N ARG A 86 17.83 4.51 -2.58
CA ARG A 86 17.95 5.68 -1.72
C ARG A 86 17.14 6.80 -2.35
N ARG A 87 16.26 7.42 -1.57
CA ARG A 87 15.44 8.54 -1.99
C ARG A 87 15.80 9.76 -1.16
N LEU A 88 16.16 10.85 -1.83
CA LEU A 88 16.21 12.18 -1.25
C LEU A 88 15.07 13.00 -1.84
N SER A 89 14.12 13.40 -1.00
CA SER A 89 13.02 14.29 -1.36
C SER A 89 13.23 15.64 -0.70
N ASN A 90 13.02 16.67 -1.49
CA ASN A 90 13.16 18.06 -1.05
C ASN A 90 11.93 18.85 -1.52
N ARG A 91 11.28 19.59 -0.64
CA ARG A 91 10.11 20.39 -0.98
C ARG A 91 10.08 21.72 -0.26
N LEU A 92 9.61 22.72 -0.98
CA LEU A 92 9.19 24.01 -0.46
C LEU A 92 7.67 24.05 -0.45
N PHE A 93 7.07 24.57 0.60
CA PHE A 93 5.64 24.62 0.72
C PHE A 93 5.13 25.89 1.37
N VAL A 94 3.89 26.21 1.05
CA VAL A 94 3.09 27.25 1.69
C VAL A 94 1.81 26.60 2.18
N GLN A 95 1.51 26.77 3.46
CA GLN A 95 0.25 26.34 4.06
C GLN A 95 -0.46 27.56 4.62
N ALA A 96 -1.71 27.75 4.26
CA ALA A 96 -2.55 28.80 4.78
C ALA A 96 -3.68 28.22 5.65
N GLN A 97 -3.86 28.82 6.82
CA GLN A 97 -5.02 28.62 7.69
C GLN A 97 -5.78 29.95 7.75
N PRO A 98 -6.67 30.23 6.78
CA PRO A 98 -7.22 31.57 6.61
C PRO A 98 -8.18 31.99 7.72
N TRP A 99 -8.78 31.01 8.42
CA TRP A 99 -9.76 31.24 9.49
C TRP A 99 -9.62 30.20 10.61
N ASP A 100 -10.77 29.83 11.20
CA ASP A 100 -10.83 28.71 12.15
C ASP A 100 -10.48 27.40 11.43
N ARG A 101 -9.65 26.59 12.06
CA ARG A 101 -9.28 25.24 11.59
C ARG A 101 -10.49 24.32 11.37
N ASN A 102 -11.59 24.59 12.05
CA ASN A 102 -12.87 23.91 11.89
C ASN A 102 -13.82 24.61 10.91
N GLY A 103 -13.34 25.60 10.18
CA GLY A 103 -14.12 26.34 9.19
C GLY A 103 -14.36 25.54 7.91
N VAL A 104 -15.22 26.05 7.04
CA VAL A 104 -15.54 25.44 5.73
C VAL A 104 -14.26 25.21 4.93
N ILE A 105 -13.33 26.13 4.98
CA ILE A 105 -11.96 25.98 4.50
C ILE A 105 -11.05 26.13 5.71
N GLY A 106 -10.55 25.02 6.25
CA GLY A 106 -9.68 25.01 7.41
C GLY A 106 -8.20 25.15 7.04
N THR A 107 -7.78 24.50 5.96
CA THR A 107 -6.38 24.53 5.50
C THR A 107 -6.30 24.52 3.97
N ILE A 108 -5.34 25.26 3.44
CA ILE A 108 -4.89 25.18 2.04
C ILE A 108 -3.38 24.98 2.09
N ASP A 109 -2.89 23.94 1.43
CA ASP A 109 -1.46 23.63 1.36
C ASP A 109 -1.06 23.46 -0.10
N GLY A 110 0.14 23.92 -0.44
CA GLY A 110 0.68 23.72 -1.78
C GLY A 110 2.17 23.92 -1.80
N GLY A 111 2.83 23.24 -2.74
CA GLY A 111 4.26 23.33 -2.82
C GLY A 111 4.84 22.69 -4.06
N VAL A 112 6.16 22.85 -4.19
CA VAL A 112 6.96 22.27 -5.25
C VAL A 112 8.18 21.58 -4.67
N GLY A 113 8.69 20.60 -5.38
CA GLY A 113 9.86 19.87 -4.92
C GLY A 113 10.46 18.98 -5.98
N PHE A 114 11.46 18.22 -5.53
CA PHE A 114 12.10 17.21 -6.36
C PHE A 114 12.43 15.97 -5.55
N ASP A 115 12.42 14.83 -6.22
CA ASP A 115 12.85 13.54 -5.71
C ASP A 115 14.08 13.08 -6.47
N ILE A 116 15.11 12.64 -5.75
CA ILE A 116 16.29 12.00 -6.31
C ILE A 116 16.31 10.56 -5.83
N HIS A 117 16.15 9.63 -6.75
CA HIS A 117 16.28 8.20 -6.50
C HIS A 117 17.63 7.71 -6.96
N THR A 118 18.29 6.92 -6.14
CA THR A 118 19.54 6.23 -6.49
C THR A 118 19.34 4.74 -6.30
N TYR A 119 19.29 4.02 -7.40
CA TYR A 119 19.15 2.56 -7.43
C TYR A 119 20.53 1.92 -7.55
N SER A 120 20.75 0.86 -6.77
CA SER A 120 22.00 0.11 -6.80
C SER A 120 21.70 -1.38 -6.91
N GLN A 121 22.33 -2.02 -7.89
CA GLN A 121 22.29 -3.49 -8.12
C GLN A 121 23.57 -3.92 -8.81
N PHE A 122 23.83 -5.21 -8.86
CA PHE A 122 24.82 -5.73 -9.81
C PHE A 122 24.36 -5.53 -11.24
N ALA A 123 25.28 -5.34 -12.16
CA ALA A 123 25.02 -5.39 -13.58
C ALA A 123 25.78 -6.55 -14.22
N LEU A 124 25.33 -6.98 -15.39
CA LEU A 124 26.01 -8.02 -16.14
C LEU A 124 27.49 -7.66 -16.34
N GLY A 125 28.39 -8.54 -15.88
CA GLY A 125 29.83 -8.31 -15.90
C GLY A 125 30.41 -7.53 -14.71
N ASP A 126 29.60 -6.79 -13.97
CA ASP A 126 30.09 -6.01 -12.81
C ASP A 126 30.33 -6.89 -11.58
N TYR A 127 29.73 -8.06 -11.50
CA TYR A 127 29.94 -9.01 -10.40
C TYR A 127 31.39 -9.51 -10.34
N ILE A 128 32.08 -9.64 -11.47
CA ILE A 128 33.51 -10.04 -11.55
C ILE A 128 34.38 -9.02 -10.83
N THR A 129 34.01 -7.74 -10.91
CA THR A 129 34.75 -6.64 -10.28
C THR A 129 34.22 -6.29 -8.89
N GLY A 130 33.13 -6.93 -8.43
CA GLY A 130 32.47 -6.66 -7.15
C GLY A 130 31.83 -5.26 -7.07
N LYS A 131 31.60 -4.59 -8.19
CA LYS A 131 31.07 -3.24 -8.24
C LYS A 131 29.57 -3.24 -8.50
N TYR A 132 28.85 -2.51 -7.65
CA TYR A 132 27.43 -2.24 -7.88
C TYR A 132 27.24 -1.11 -8.88
N ARG A 133 26.39 -1.33 -9.87
CA ARG A 133 25.93 -0.26 -10.76
C ARG A 133 24.97 0.65 -10.01
N ARG A 134 25.21 1.95 -10.10
CA ARG A 134 24.33 2.97 -9.53
C ARG A 134 23.66 3.74 -10.65
N THR A 135 22.33 3.81 -10.59
CA THR A 135 21.52 4.61 -11.52
C THR A 135 20.80 5.69 -10.72
N ARG A 136 21.04 6.94 -11.10
CA ARG A 136 20.38 8.10 -10.48
C ARG A 136 19.26 8.59 -11.38
N LYS A 137 18.08 8.83 -10.80
CA LYS A 137 16.89 9.36 -11.45
C LYS A 137 16.37 10.54 -10.65
N THR A 138 16.04 11.62 -11.35
CA THR A 138 15.49 12.84 -10.71
C THR A 138 14.11 13.10 -11.27
N SER A 139 13.18 13.54 -10.42
CA SER A 139 11.82 13.93 -10.78
C SER A 139 11.46 15.22 -10.07
N TYR A 140 10.72 16.08 -10.73
CA TYR A 140 10.20 17.32 -10.16
C TYR A 140 8.70 17.19 -9.97
N PHE A 141 8.16 17.73 -8.88
CA PHE A 141 6.74 17.67 -8.58
C PHE A 141 6.18 18.99 -8.08
N ALA A 142 4.87 19.14 -8.29
CA ALA A 142 4.05 20.14 -7.61
C ALA A 142 2.88 19.44 -6.96
N TYR A 143 2.40 19.98 -5.85
CA TYR A 143 1.24 19.43 -5.15
C TYR A 143 0.40 20.53 -4.53
N GLY A 144 -0.84 20.20 -4.25
CA GLY A 144 -1.75 21.05 -3.51
C GLY A 144 -2.79 20.22 -2.77
N SER A 145 -3.24 20.74 -1.65
CA SER A 145 -4.34 20.17 -0.90
C SER A 145 -5.20 21.25 -0.26
N ILE A 146 -6.46 20.91 -0.08
CA ILE A 146 -7.44 21.75 0.60
C ILE A 146 -8.29 20.84 1.49
N ALA A 147 -8.54 21.29 2.72
CA ALA A 147 -9.36 20.54 3.65
C ALA A 147 -10.23 21.50 4.48
N GLY A 148 -11.38 21.01 4.90
CA GLY A 148 -12.28 21.81 5.70
C GLY A 148 -13.36 21.00 6.40
N LYS A 149 -14.17 21.72 7.18
CA LYS A 149 -15.26 21.14 7.95
C LYS A 149 -16.49 22.06 7.89
N ILE A 150 -17.66 21.46 7.95
CA ILE A 150 -18.89 22.22 8.15
C ILE A 150 -19.46 21.78 9.49
N LYS A 151 -19.15 22.55 10.52
CA LYS A 151 -19.47 22.23 11.91
C LYS A 151 -18.98 20.80 12.26
N LYS A 152 -19.77 20.01 12.95
CA LYS A 152 -19.51 18.60 13.29
C LYS A 152 -20.11 17.60 12.29
N TYR A 153 -20.72 18.09 11.21
CA TYR A 153 -21.52 17.27 10.30
C TYR A 153 -20.80 16.86 9.04
N VAL A 154 -19.87 17.69 8.56
CA VAL A 154 -19.17 17.43 7.30
C VAL A 154 -17.68 17.63 7.50
N ASP A 155 -16.88 16.63 7.14
CA ASP A 155 -15.43 16.72 6.95
C ASP A 155 -15.14 16.46 5.48
N TRP A 156 -14.28 17.25 4.85
CA TRP A 156 -13.90 17.06 3.46
C TRP A 156 -12.46 17.47 3.21
N ASP A 157 -11.83 16.80 2.25
CA ASP A 157 -10.52 17.17 1.74
C ASP A 157 -10.38 16.79 0.28
N ALA A 158 -9.49 17.49 -0.40
CA ALA A 158 -9.04 17.16 -1.75
C ALA A 158 -7.54 17.45 -1.86
N ASN A 159 -6.84 16.59 -2.61
CA ASN A 159 -5.40 16.72 -2.83
C ASN A 159 -5.03 16.32 -4.26
N MET A 160 -3.95 16.91 -4.74
CA MET A 160 -3.39 16.60 -6.05
C MET A 160 -1.86 16.67 -5.97
N LYS A 161 -1.18 15.77 -6.64
CA LYS A 161 0.27 15.81 -6.88
C LYS A 161 0.54 15.46 -8.34
N VAL A 162 1.40 16.23 -8.98
CA VAL A 162 1.78 16.03 -10.39
C VAL A 162 3.29 16.07 -10.53
N TYR A 163 3.82 15.29 -11.45
CA TYR A 163 5.21 15.28 -11.84
C TYR A 163 5.35 15.82 -13.27
N PRO A 164 5.55 17.13 -13.46
CA PRO A 164 5.61 17.72 -14.79
C PRO A 164 6.84 17.25 -15.58
N SER A 165 7.92 16.83 -14.91
CA SER A 165 9.15 16.45 -15.61
C SER A 165 10.03 15.49 -14.80
N GLY A 166 11.05 14.95 -15.47
CA GLY A 166 12.01 14.01 -14.92
C GLY A 166 11.59 12.55 -15.10
N TYR A 167 12.17 11.64 -14.32
CA TYR A 167 11.93 10.19 -14.44
C TYR A 167 10.46 9.80 -14.28
N ARG A 168 9.77 10.45 -13.35
CA ARG A 168 8.33 10.27 -13.13
C ARG A 168 7.46 11.26 -13.91
N GLY A 169 8.03 11.97 -14.90
CA GLY A 169 7.29 12.95 -15.70
C GLY A 169 6.00 12.40 -16.27
N GLY A 170 4.86 13.08 -16.03
CA GLY A 170 3.51 12.63 -16.39
C GLY A 170 2.83 11.73 -15.35
N ASP A 171 3.45 11.44 -14.19
CA ASP A 171 2.77 10.84 -13.06
C ASP A 171 1.85 11.88 -12.41
N MET A 172 0.72 11.42 -11.91
CA MET A 172 -0.30 12.25 -11.27
C MET A 172 -1.02 11.45 -10.20
N SER A 173 -1.34 12.10 -9.10
CA SER A 173 -2.20 11.57 -8.06
C SER A 173 -3.27 12.62 -7.73
N LEU A 174 -4.55 12.21 -7.70
CA LEU A 174 -5.69 13.03 -7.31
C LEU A 174 -6.49 12.26 -6.27
N GLY A 175 -6.82 12.90 -5.15
CA GLY A 175 -7.64 12.34 -4.10
C GLY A 175 -8.72 13.31 -3.65
N ALA A 176 -9.88 12.78 -3.26
CA ALA A 176 -10.94 13.52 -2.62
C ALA A 176 -11.64 12.64 -1.58
N HIS A 177 -12.02 13.23 -0.47
CA HIS A 177 -12.72 12.59 0.61
C HIS A 177 -13.85 13.48 1.13
N LEU A 178 -14.98 12.86 1.45
CA LEU A 178 -16.14 13.50 2.05
C LEU A 178 -16.72 12.59 3.13
N ALA A 179 -16.85 13.08 4.35
CA ALA A 179 -17.53 12.39 5.43
C ALA A 179 -18.73 13.22 5.93
N LEU A 180 -19.89 12.59 5.91
CA LEU A 180 -21.15 13.16 6.41
C LEU A 180 -21.51 12.47 7.72
N LYS A 181 -21.71 13.25 8.78
CA LYS A 181 -22.06 12.77 10.12
C LYS A 181 -23.46 13.24 10.49
N GLY A 182 -24.37 12.31 10.64
CA GLY A 182 -25.70 12.53 11.14
C GLY A 182 -25.89 11.94 12.54
N TYR A 183 -26.94 12.36 13.24
CA TYR A 183 -27.28 11.82 14.56
C TYR A 183 -28.74 11.42 14.58
N LEU A 184 -29.02 10.16 14.89
CA LEU A 184 -30.37 9.63 15.04
C LEU A 184 -30.52 9.05 16.43
N ARG A 185 -31.43 9.61 17.23
CA ARG A 185 -31.66 9.19 18.65
C ARG A 185 -30.38 9.16 19.49
N GLY A 186 -29.44 10.08 19.23
CA GLY A 186 -28.17 10.15 19.96
C GLY A 186 -27.04 9.31 19.36
N HIS A 187 -27.32 8.41 18.42
CA HIS A 187 -26.33 7.57 17.77
C HIS A 187 -25.77 8.25 16.51
N ALA A 188 -24.45 8.20 16.36
CA ALA A 188 -23.78 8.73 15.18
C ALA A 188 -23.96 7.81 13.98
N LEU A 189 -24.34 8.40 12.85
CA LEU A 189 -24.38 7.78 11.52
C LEU A 189 -23.35 8.48 10.67
N ILE A 190 -22.41 7.72 10.11
CA ILE A 190 -21.31 8.26 9.33
C ILE A 190 -21.37 7.67 7.93
N LEU A 191 -21.52 8.52 6.93
CA LEU A 191 -21.42 8.17 5.51
C LEU A 191 -20.15 8.80 4.96
N GLU A 192 -19.23 7.98 4.41
CA GLU A 192 -18.00 8.45 3.80
C GLU A 192 -17.95 8.08 2.32
N GLY A 193 -17.45 8.99 1.51
CA GLY A 193 -17.08 8.77 0.12
C GLY A 193 -15.63 9.14 -0.11
N ARG A 194 -14.90 8.31 -0.86
CA ARG A 194 -13.52 8.55 -1.29
C ARG A 194 -13.40 8.33 -2.77
N PHE A 195 -12.65 9.20 -3.39
CA PHE A 195 -12.24 9.09 -4.79
C PHE A 195 -10.73 9.20 -4.85
N SER A 196 -10.10 8.34 -5.65
CA SER A 196 -8.69 8.49 -6.00
C SER A 196 -8.46 8.13 -7.46
N ASN A 197 -7.57 8.88 -8.10
CA ASN A 197 -6.99 8.54 -9.40
C ASN A 197 -5.48 8.68 -9.31
N GLU A 198 -4.77 7.63 -9.67
CA GLU A 198 -3.31 7.59 -9.66
C GLU A 198 -2.79 7.09 -10.99
N LYS A 199 -2.04 7.94 -11.68
CA LYS A 199 -1.25 7.58 -12.85
C LYS A 199 0.21 7.55 -12.44
N ARG A 200 0.85 6.39 -12.53
CA ARG A 200 2.22 6.16 -12.05
C ARG A 200 3.10 5.46 -13.06
N SER A 201 4.35 5.84 -13.07
CA SER A 201 5.41 5.13 -13.80
C SER A 201 5.64 3.75 -13.17
N PRO A 202 6.04 2.76 -13.97
CA PRO A 202 6.50 1.48 -13.44
C PRO A 202 7.60 1.65 -12.41
N GLY A 203 7.69 0.73 -11.46
CA GLY A 203 8.80 0.69 -10.51
C GLY A 203 10.13 0.38 -11.21
N TYR A 204 11.23 0.98 -10.74
CA TYR A 204 12.55 0.77 -11.34
C TYR A 204 12.90 -0.71 -11.50
N TRP A 205 12.59 -1.52 -10.49
CA TRP A 205 12.87 -2.96 -10.49
C TRP A 205 11.91 -3.78 -11.37
N GLN A 206 10.76 -3.23 -11.75
CA GLN A 206 9.87 -3.81 -12.75
C GLN A 206 10.39 -3.60 -14.17
N GLU A 207 11.13 -2.51 -14.41
CA GLU A 207 11.76 -2.24 -15.68
C GLU A 207 13.17 -2.81 -15.78
N ASN A 208 13.95 -2.75 -14.69
CA ASN A 208 15.37 -3.07 -14.74
C ASN A 208 15.76 -3.93 -13.53
N LEU A 209 15.85 -5.22 -13.70
CA LEU A 209 16.36 -6.13 -12.68
C LEU A 209 17.53 -6.92 -13.24
N PHE A 210 18.57 -7.03 -12.44
CA PHE A 210 19.66 -7.97 -12.63
C PHE A 210 19.98 -8.66 -11.29
N SER A 211 19.67 -9.95 -11.22
CA SER A 211 19.92 -10.82 -10.07
C SER A 211 20.48 -12.15 -10.54
N ASN A 212 20.79 -13.05 -9.61
CA ASN A 212 21.37 -14.33 -9.99
C ASN A 212 20.44 -15.20 -10.84
N HIS A 213 19.12 -15.14 -10.61
CA HIS A 213 18.16 -15.97 -11.33
C HIS A 213 17.24 -15.19 -12.27
N TYR A 214 17.13 -13.89 -12.09
CA TYR A 214 16.17 -13.06 -12.83
C TYR A 214 16.86 -11.87 -13.45
N VAL A 215 16.72 -11.76 -14.76
CA VAL A 215 17.24 -10.64 -15.54
C VAL A 215 16.15 -10.15 -16.48
N TRP A 216 15.81 -8.86 -16.40
CA TRP A 216 14.94 -8.22 -17.37
C TRP A 216 15.25 -6.74 -17.56
N SER A 217 14.92 -6.27 -18.75
CA SER A 217 14.94 -4.87 -19.14
C SER A 217 13.66 -4.60 -19.93
N ASN A 218 12.65 -4.08 -19.26
CA ASN A 218 11.31 -3.87 -19.81
C ASN A 218 11.09 -2.41 -20.17
N SER A 219 10.23 -2.17 -21.16
CA SER A 219 9.67 -0.87 -21.47
C SER A 219 8.17 -0.94 -21.23
N LEU A 220 7.73 -0.51 -20.06
CA LEU A 220 6.36 -0.66 -19.60
C LEU A 220 5.61 0.67 -19.70
N ALA A 221 4.32 0.60 -20.02
CA ALA A 221 3.44 1.76 -19.99
C ALA A 221 3.07 2.12 -18.53
N LYS A 222 2.70 3.38 -18.33
CA LYS A 222 2.22 3.83 -17.01
C LYS A 222 0.92 3.13 -16.64
N GLU A 223 0.82 2.68 -15.39
CA GLU A 223 -0.45 2.27 -14.80
C GLU A 223 -1.33 3.48 -14.51
N ASN A 224 -2.63 3.34 -14.69
CA ASN A 224 -3.60 4.32 -14.25
C ASN A 224 -4.71 3.61 -13.46
N GLU A 225 -4.79 3.92 -12.18
CA GLU A 225 -5.77 3.36 -11.25
C GLU A 225 -6.78 4.43 -10.87
N THR A 226 -8.07 4.13 -11.03
CA THR A 226 -9.17 4.94 -10.50
C THR A 226 -9.94 4.12 -9.50
N ARG A 227 -10.16 4.65 -8.29
CA ARG A 227 -10.90 3.99 -7.23
C ARG A 227 -11.96 4.90 -6.65
N ILE A 228 -13.15 4.34 -6.47
CA ILE A 228 -14.28 4.98 -5.77
C ILE A 228 -14.64 4.06 -4.61
N GLU A 229 -14.84 4.65 -3.45
CA GLU A 229 -15.21 3.95 -2.23
C GLU A 229 -16.35 4.70 -1.52
N ALA A 230 -17.32 3.94 -1.02
CA ALA A 230 -18.35 4.45 -0.12
C ALA A 230 -18.44 3.56 1.11
N SER A 231 -18.57 4.15 2.29
CA SER A 231 -18.78 3.42 3.53
C SER A 231 -19.86 4.06 4.39
N PHE A 232 -20.58 3.21 5.11
CA PHE A 232 -21.58 3.60 6.10
C PHE A 232 -21.26 2.92 7.43
N ARG A 233 -21.17 3.74 8.49
CA ARG A 233 -20.82 3.26 9.83
C ARG A 233 -21.81 3.76 10.88
N VAL A 234 -22.15 2.85 11.79
CA VAL A 234 -22.88 3.16 13.02
C VAL A 234 -22.08 2.61 14.21
N PRO A 235 -21.15 3.43 14.77
CA PRO A 235 -20.18 2.97 15.76
C PRO A 235 -20.82 2.31 16.99
N ASP A 236 -21.89 2.90 17.52
CA ASP A 236 -22.60 2.38 18.70
C ASP A 236 -23.24 1.00 18.49
N TYR A 237 -23.50 0.65 17.24
CA TYR A 237 -24.01 -0.66 16.86
C TYR A 237 -22.92 -1.59 16.31
N ALA A 238 -21.65 -1.14 16.32
CA ALA A 238 -20.53 -1.83 15.69
C ALA A 238 -20.88 -2.35 14.27
N LEU A 239 -21.60 -1.52 13.49
CA LEU A 239 -21.99 -1.78 12.12
C LEU A 239 -21.12 -0.97 11.17
N GLU A 240 -20.55 -1.65 10.19
CA GLU A 240 -19.83 -1.04 9.08
C GLU A 240 -20.17 -1.78 7.79
N LEU A 241 -20.57 -1.01 6.79
CA LEU A 241 -20.79 -1.48 5.41
C LEU A 241 -19.90 -0.63 4.50
N ALA A 242 -19.18 -1.26 3.60
CA ALA A 242 -18.39 -0.55 2.61
C ALA A 242 -18.49 -1.22 1.25
N ALA A 243 -18.39 -0.41 0.20
CA ALA A 243 -18.30 -0.86 -1.16
C ALA A 243 -17.23 -0.06 -1.87
N TRP A 244 -16.39 -0.70 -2.65
CA TRP A 244 -15.44 0.01 -3.52
C TRP A 244 -15.32 -0.65 -4.87
N GLN A 245 -15.03 0.17 -5.86
CA GLN A 245 -14.69 -0.25 -7.20
C GLN A 245 -13.41 0.44 -7.65
N GLY A 246 -12.45 -0.38 -8.09
CA GLY A 246 -11.23 0.04 -8.72
C GLY A 246 -11.19 -0.38 -10.20
N VAL A 247 -10.66 0.48 -11.05
CA VAL A 247 -10.34 0.18 -12.44
C VAL A 247 -8.87 0.50 -12.66
N VAL A 248 -8.09 -0.48 -13.07
CA VAL A 248 -6.67 -0.32 -13.36
C VAL A 248 -6.44 -0.55 -14.84
N LYS A 249 -5.86 0.45 -15.51
CA LYS A 249 -5.39 0.34 -16.88
C LYS A 249 -3.90 0.04 -16.91
N ASN A 250 -3.47 -0.83 -17.81
CA ASN A 250 -2.07 -1.24 -17.99
C ASN A 250 -1.47 -1.86 -16.71
N LYS A 251 -2.23 -2.72 -16.02
CA LYS A 251 -1.80 -3.36 -14.78
C LYS A 251 -0.51 -4.13 -14.97
N ILE A 252 0.51 -3.82 -14.16
CA ILE A 252 1.78 -4.55 -14.10
C ILE A 252 1.66 -5.63 -13.03
N TYR A 253 2.04 -6.86 -13.38
CA TYR A 253 1.98 -8.00 -12.46
C TYR A 253 3.14 -8.97 -12.72
N TYR A 254 3.37 -9.86 -11.77
CA TYR A 254 4.35 -10.93 -11.91
C TYR A 254 3.64 -12.21 -12.29
N GLY A 255 4.14 -12.90 -13.29
CA GLY A 255 3.56 -14.14 -13.77
C GLY A 255 4.58 -15.02 -14.47
N PRO A 256 4.18 -16.25 -14.82
CA PRO A 256 5.05 -17.20 -15.52
C PRO A 256 5.41 -16.66 -16.92
N VAL A 257 6.69 -16.81 -17.29
CA VAL A 257 7.22 -16.45 -18.59
C VAL A 257 7.99 -17.63 -19.18
N GLY A 258 7.64 -18.02 -20.41
CA GLY A 258 8.29 -19.13 -21.09
C GLY A 258 7.59 -20.48 -20.91
N PRO A 259 8.09 -21.54 -21.56
CA PRO A 259 7.52 -22.87 -21.46
C PRO A 259 7.87 -23.46 -20.09
N GLY A 260 6.86 -23.89 -19.35
CA GLY A 260 7.02 -24.73 -18.15
C GLY A 260 6.86 -24.07 -16.80
N ASP A 261 6.27 -22.87 -16.71
CA ASP A 261 5.88 -22.18 -15.43
C ASP A 261 7.01 -21.95 -14.39
N SER A 262 8.26 -22.35 -14.70
CA SER A 262 9.39 -22.25 -13.77
C SER A 262 10.03 -20.86 -13.71
N ASN A 263 9.82 -20.03 -14.73
CA ASN A 263 10.37 -18.68 -14.79
C ASN A 263 9.31 -17.63 -14.52
N VAL A 264 9.58 -16.74 -13.58
CA VAL A 264 8.72 -15.59 -13.28
C VAL A 264 9.31 -14.33 -13.92
N GLY A 265 8.45 -13.55 -14.56
CA GLY A 265 8.81 -12.26 -15.14
C GLY A 265 7.79 -11.19 -14.83
N VAL A 266 8.08 -9.98 -15.29
CA VAL A 266 7.17 -8.84 -15.20
C VAL A 266 6.36 -8.76 -16.46
N LEU A 267 5.04 -8.82 -16.30
CA LEU A 267 4.05 -8.75 -17.37
C LEU A 267 3.22 -7.48 -17.24
N GLN A 268 2.64 -7.04 -18.32
CA GLN A 268 1.71 -5.92 -18.32
C GLN A 268 0.45 -6.29 -19.10
N HIS A 269 -0.70 -6.12 -18.45
CA HIS A 269 -2.00 -6.33 -19.08
C HIS A 269 -2.37 -5.13 -19.93
N ASP A 270 -2.61 -5.35 -21.22
CA ASP A 270 -3.12 -4.31 -22.10
C ASP A 270 -4.64 -4.21 -21.95
N GLY A 271 -5.10 -3.12 -21.36
CA GLY A 271 -6.53 -2.88 -21.14
C GLY A 271 -6.87 -2.54 -19.69
N ASN A 272 -8.16 -2.63 -19.39
CA ASN A 272 -8.70 -2.33 -18.07
C ASN A 272 -9.02 -3.61 -17.31
N VAL A 273 -8.60 -3.68 -16.04
CA VAL A 273 -9.04 -4.69 -15.08
C VAL A 273 -9.83 -3.99 -13.99
N SER A 274 -11.05 -4.45 -13.74
CA SER A 274 -11.90 -3.91 -12.68
C SER A 274 -11.93 -4.86 -11.50
N LEU A 275 -11.84 -4.27 -10.30
CA LEU A 275 -12.01 -4.96 -9.02
C LEU A 275 -13.17 -4.32 -8.28
N THR A 276 -14.16 -5.10 -7.92
CA THR A 276 -15.29 -4.66 -7.08
C THR A 276 -15.25 -5.41 -5.77
N SER A 277 -15.55 -4.72 -4.68
CA SER A 277 -15.54 -5.30 -3.34
C SER A 277 -16.67 -4.76 -2.49
N LEU A 278 -17.29 -5.65 -1.72
CA LEU A 278 -18.31 -5.34 -0.72
C LEU A 278 -17.84 -5.86 0.63
N TYR A 279 -17.87 -5.02 1.63
CA TYR A 279 -17.47 -5.36 2.98
C TYR A 279 -18.62 -5.11 3.95
N ALA A 280 -18.80 -6.06 4.87
CA ALA A 280 -19.72 -5.92 5.98
C ALA A 280 -19.06 -6.37 7.27
N ARG A 281 -19.20 -5.55 8.31
CA ARG A 281 -18.85 -5.86 9.68
C ARG A 281 -20.06 -5.65 10.57
N LYS A 282 -20.34 -6.62 11.43
CA LYS A 282 -21.34 -6.49 12.48
C LYS A 282 -20.91 -7.30 13.69
N ASP A 283 -20.75 -6.60 14.81
CA ASP A 283 -20.44 -7.23 16.08
C ASP A 283 -21.72 -7.25 16.94
N PHE A 284 -22.05 -8.41 17.51
CA PHE A 284 -23.18 -8.58 18.42
C PHE A 284 -22.64 -8.82 19.83
N ARG A 285 -23.29 -8.19 20.81
CA ARG A 285 -22.98 -8.37 22.24
C ARG A 285 -24.25 -8.72 22.99
N ILE A 286 -24.27 -9.91 23.60
CA ILE A 286 -25.41 -10.43 24.33
C ILE A 286 -24.89 -10.88 25.72
N GLY A 287 -24.98 -9.99 26.71
CA GLY A 287 -24.32 -10.23 28.00
C GLY A 287 -22.81 -10.38 27.85
N GLY A 288 -22.26 -11.52 28.27
CA GLY A 288 -20.85 -11.85 28.08
C GLY A 288 -20.50 -12.46 26.75
N LEU A 289 -21.46 -12.75 25.88
CA LEU A 289 -21.22 -13.32 24.56
C LEU A 289 -20.95 -12.23 23.54
N HIS A 290 -19.83 -12.37 22.83
CA HIS A 290 -19.39 -11.49 21.76
C HIS A 290 -19.30 -12.30 20.45
N LEU A 291 -19.90 -11.80 19.38
CA LEU A 291 -19.91 -12.42 18.06
C LEU A 291 -19.44 -11.35 17.05
N ASP A 292 -18.14 -11.33 16.76
CA ASP A 292 -17.54 -10.41 15.83
C ASP A 292 -17.53 -11.04 14.44
N ASN A 293 -18.19 -10.40 13.48
CA ASN A 293 -18.36 -10.91 12.13
C ASN A 293 -17.80 -9.91 11.12
N ARG A 294 -16.99 -10.41 10.19
CA ARG A 294 -16.47 -9.63 9.05
C ARG A 294 -16.58 -10.49 7.79
N VAL A 295 -17.17 -9.94 6.76
CA VAL A 295 -17.31 -10.60 5.46
C VAL A 295 -16.88 -9.63 4.37
N LEU A 296 -16.08 -10.13 3.45
CA LEU A 296 -15.62 -9.42 2.28
C LEU A 296 -15.99 -10.27 1.04
N LEU A 297 -16.70 -9.67 0.11
CA LEU A 297 -16.97 -10.21 -1.21
C LEU A 297 -16.16 -9.43 -2.23
N GLN A 298 -15.43 -10.14 -3.10
CA GLN A 298 -14.58 -9.50 -4.10
C GLN A 298 -14.68 -10.23 -5.42
N TRP A 299 -14.64 -9.49 -6.52
CA TRP A 299 -14.51 -10.08 -7.85
C TRP A 299 -13.71 -9.18 -8.77
N SER A 300 -12.81 -9.80 -9.52
CA SER A 300 -12.00 -9.19 -10.55
C SER A 300 -12.55 -9.58 -11.93
N THR A 301 -12.50 -8.67 -12.88
CA THR A 301 -12.82 -8.98 -14.28
C THR A 301 -11.74 -9.82 -14.97
N ASN A 302 -10.55 -9.89 -14.36
CA ASN A 302 -9.45 -10.74 -14.84
C ASN A 302 -8.70 -11.33 -13.63
N GLN A 303 -8.98 -12.59 -13.31
CA GLN A 303 -8.40 -13.30 -12.17
C GLN A 303 -6.94 -13.70 -12.37
N GLU A 304 -6.45 -13.80 -13.60
CA GLU A 304 -5.02 -14.06 -13.87
C GLU A 304 -4.15 -12.86 -13.54
N VAL A 305 -4.69 -11.65 -13.72
CA VAL A 305 -3.97 -10.39 -13.47
C VAL A 305 -4.13 -9.90 -12.03
N ILE A 306 -5.34 -10.01 -11.48
CA ILE A 306 -5.66 -9.65 -10.09
C ILE A 306 -6.44 -10.81 -9.46
N PRO A 307 -5.75 -11.84 -8.95
CA PRO A 307 -6.38 -12.97 -8.28
C PRO A 307 -6.92 -12.54 -6.91
N VAL A 308 -8.23 -12.73 -6.69
CA VAL A 308 -8.87 -12.42 -5.41
C VAL A 308 -9.87 -13.52 -5.04
N PRO A 309 -9.99 -13.88 -3.76
CA PRO A 309 -11.05 -14.77 -3.31
C PRO A 309 -12.41 -14.09 -3.47
N LEU A 310 -13.41 -14.82 -3.96
CA LEU A 310 -14.78 -14.31 -4.07
C LEU A 310 -15.36 -13.97 -2.69
N VAL A 311 -15.09 -14.81 -1.70
CA VAL A 311 -15.57 -14.63 -0.33
C VAL A 311 -14.39 -14.78 0.62
N SER A 312 -14.23 -13.80 1.52
CA SER A 312 -13.37 -13.90 2.70
C SER A 312 -14.21 -13.60 3.93
N ALA A 313 -14.17 -14.48 4.92
CA ALA A 313 -14.89 -14.29 6.18
C ALA A 313 -13.94 -14.45 7.37
N PHE A 314 -14.14 -13.61 8.37
CA PHE A 314 -13.50 -13.70 9.67
C PHE A 314 -14.58 -13.65 10.74
N LEU A 315 -14.59 -14.64 11.63
CA LEU A 315 -15.52 -14.79 12.73
C LEU A 315 -14.71 -14.95 14.00
N SER A 316 -15.01 -14.14 15.02
CA SER A 316 -14.40 -14.27 16.36
C SER A 316 -15.52 -14.31 17.39
N TYR A 317 -15.75 -15.47 17.95
CA TYR A 317 -16.85 -15.73 18.89
C TYR A 317 -16.27 -16.10 20.24
N TYR A 318 -16.54 -15.28 21.25
CA TYR A 318 -15.99 -15.49 22.58
C TYR A 318 -16.98 -15.11 23.67
N TYR A 319 -16.78 -15.76 24.83
CA TYR A 319 -17.54 -15.49 26.03
C TYR A 319 -16.63 -14.93 27.11
N GLU A 320 -17.03 -13.78 27.67
CA GLU A 320 -16.33 -13.10 28.76
C GLU A 320 -17.11 -13.28 30.06
N PHE A 321 -16.42 -13.68 31.12
CA PHE A 321 -17.00 -13.80 32.44
C PHE A 321 -15.99 -13.54 33.53
N TRP A 322 -16.50 -13.15 34.69
CA TRP A 322 -15.72 -13.00 35.90
C TRP A 322 -15.58 -14.35 36.61
N VAL A 323 -14.36 -14.84 36.79
CA VAL A 323 -14.05 -15.99 37.65
C VAL A 323 -14.02 -15.54 39.11
N VAL A 324 -13.40 -14.39 39.39
CA VAL A 324 -13.42 -13.69 40.63
C VAL A 324 -13.79 -12.24 40.36
N ARG A 325 -14.93 -11.82 40.92
CA ARG A 325 -15.49 -10.51 40.64
C ARG A 325 -14.45 -9.40 40.91
N ASP A 326 -14.29 -8.50 39.95
CA ASP A 326 -13.38 -7.35 39.95
C ASP A 326 -11.87 -7.70 40.09
N VAL A 327 -11.51 -9.00 40.09
CA VAL A 327 -10.13 -9.49 40.23
C VAL A 327 -9.67 -10.27 39.01
N LEU A 328 -10.46 -11.26 38.57
CA LEU A 328 -10.09 -12.14 37.44
C LEU A 328 -11.22 -12.27 36.44
N ARG A 329 -11.02 -11.71 35.28
CA ARG A 329 -11.89 -11.85 34.09
C ARG A 329 -11.28 -12.83 33.13
N LEU A 330 -12.06 -13.78 32.66
CA LEU A 330 -11.65 -14.77 31.67
C LEU A 330 -12.41 -14.56 30.37
N GLN A 331 -11.72 -14.80 29.25
CA GLN A 331 -12.29 -14.84 27.92
C GLN A 331 -11.97 -16.19 27.29
N ILE A 332 -12.98 -16.89 26.78
CA ILE A 332 -12.83 -18.13 26.05
C ILE A 332 -13.55 -17.98 24.72
N GLY A 333 -12.89 -18.31 23.62
CA GLY A 333 -13.47 -18.14 22.30
C GLY A 333 -12.80 -18.94 21.20
N LEU A 334 -13.35 -18.80 20.02
CA LEU A 334 -12.87 -19.42 18.78
C LEU A 334 -12.79 -18.37 17.68
N ASP A 335 -11.70 -18.41 16.92
CA ASP A 335 -11.50 -17.60 15.71
C ASP A 335 -11.61 -18.51 14.49
N GLY A 336 -12.44 -18.12 13.52
CA GLY A 336 -12.61 -18.78 12.23
C GLY A 336 -12.19 -17.86 11.09
N ARG A 337 -11.45 -18.39 10.11
CA ARG A 337 -11.14 -17.72 8.86
C ARG A 337 -11.50 -18.61 7.69
N TYR A 338 -12.18 -18.05 6.71
CA TYR A 338 -12.57 -18.72 5.49
C TYR A 338 -12.26 -17.86 4.28
N ASN A 339 -11.66 -18.47 3.27
CA ASN A 339 -11.47 -17.87 1.95
C ASN A 339 -11.89 -18.88 0.90
N THR A 340 -12.62 -18.44 -0.12
CA THR A 340 -12.80 -19.22 -1.34
C THR A 340 -11.47 -19.38 -2.06
N LYS A 341 -11.36 -20.45 -2.83
CA LYS A 341 -10.17 -20.69 -3.66
C LYS A 341 -10.00 -19.55 -4.67
N TYR A 342 -8.76 -19.10 -4.86
CA TYR A 342 -8.34 -18.15 -5.89
C TYR A 342 -6.96 -18.59 -6.40
N TYR A 343 -6.60 -18.20 -7.60
CA TYR A 343 -5.36 -18.62 -8.26
C TYR A 343 -4.38 -17.48 -8.37
#